data_bdc024051e874d7d324db81e0d538d40
#
_entry.id   bdc024051e874d7d324db81e0d538d40
#
_cell.length_a   1.000
_cell.length_b   1.000
_cell.length_c   1.000
_cell.angle_alpha   90.00
_cell.angle_beta   90.00
_cell.angle_gamma   90.00
#
_symmetry.space_group_name_H-M   'P 1'
#
loop_
_entity.id
_entity.type
_entity.pdbx_description
1 polymer ?
#
loop_
_entity_poly.entity_id
_entity_poly.type
_entity_poly.pdbx_seq_one_letter_code
_entity_poly.pdbx_strand_id
1 'polypeptide(L)'
;MEERYLIIADDFTGANDTGVQLKRRGYPTEVLFAGKPVDSQKSIVIDTESRNALPGHAYEIVRHSLEQVDFGQFRYIIKKVDSTMRGNIAQEIKAVDEAFCPELVVFAPALPALGRTTMDGVQCLNGVEICKTELSKDPKNPVMEDNLVKLLEQVYEEPVLLKYLPDVRSQSFSLDGGRIFVCDAESDDDLKRIIAAVRQDGRRTLYVGTAGMADNMMELEKPTLPSFGVVASISSVANEQMHYCERAGYAMVKVPVAQLMTGTARPEEYRDMAV
;
A
#
# COMPACT_ATOMS: atom_id res chain seq x y z
N MET A 1 -3.38 -16.34 -15.32
CA MET A 1 -3.51 -14.90 -15.65
C MET A 1 -2.51 -14.17 -14.78
N GLU A 2 -1.72 -13.24 -15.33
CA GLU A 2 -0.87 -12.40 -14.51
C GLU A 2 -1.73 -11.57 -13.55
N GLU A 3 -1.31 -11.49 -12.30
CA GLU A 3 -2.04 -10.76 -11.26
C GLU A 3 -1.91 -9.26 -11.51
N ARG A 4 -3.03 -8.59 -11.69
CA ARG A 4 -3.08 -7.16 -11.99
C ARG A 4 -3.82 -6.41 -10.90
N TYR A 5 -3.34 -5.23 -10.62
CA TYR A 5 -3.87 -4.30 -9.62
C TYR A 5 -4.56 -3.13 -10.30
N LEU A 6 -5.72 -2.77 -9.78
CA LEU A 6 -6.33 -1.45 -10.00
C LEU A 6 -6.25 -0.69 -8.68
N ILE A 7 -5.59 0.45 -8.70
CA ILE A 7 -5.44 1.31 -7.54
C ILE A 7 -6.06 2.66 -7.85
N ILE A 8 -6.94 3.14 -6.99
CA ILE A 8 -7.60 4.43 -7.11
C ILE A 8 -7.04 5.34 -6.02
N ALA A 9 -6.24 6.32 -6.38
CA ALA A 9 -5.59 7.26 -5.49
C ALA A 9 -6.24 8.65 -5.58
N ASP A 10 -6.25 9.35 -4.47
CA ASP A 10 -6.85 10.68 -4.31
C ASP A 10 -5.92 11.83 -4.69
N ASP A 11 -4.61 11.55 -4.82
CA ASP A 11 -3.60 12.53 -5.22
C ASP A 11 -2.45 11.92 -6.04
N PHE A 12 -1.75 12.79 -6.77
CA PHE A 12 -0.64 12.43 -7.64
C PHE A 12 0.53 11.77 -6.92
N THR A 13 0.88 12.25 -5.72
CA THR A 13 1.99 11.69 -4.94
C THR A 13 1.69 10.24 -4.53
N GLY A 14 0.51 9.99 -3.95
CA GLY A 14 0.09 8.65 -3.55
C GLY A 14 -0.06 7.69 -4.72
N ALA A 15 -0.51 8.18 -5.89
CA ALA A 15 -0.61 7.40 -7.12
C ALA A 15 0.78 6.93 -7.59
N ASN A 16 1.74 7.84 -7.65
CA ASN A 16 3.09 7.51 -8.10
C ASN A 16 3.84 6.63 -7.11
N ASP A 17 3.76 6.90 -5.80
CA ASP A 17 4.41 6.10 -4.76
C ASP A 17 3.97 4.63 -4.86
N THR A 18 2.67 4.40 -5.00
CA THR A 18 2.14 3.03 -5.10
C THR A 18 2.45 2.41 -6.47
N GLY A 19 2.37 3.19 -7.54
CA GLY A 19 2.73 2.75 -8.90
C GLY A 19 4.19 2.31 -9.02
N VAL A 20 5.11 3.04 -8.38
CA VAL A 20 6.54 2.68 -8.33
C VAL A 20 6.76 1.36 -7.60
N GLN A 21 6.03 1.09 -6.51
CA GLN A 21 6.16 -0.18 -5.79
C GLN A 21 5.71 -1.37 -6.65
N LEU A 22 4.61 -1.26 -7.39
CA LEU A 22 4.22 -2.26 -8.38
C LEU A 22 5.32 -2.52 -9.41
N LYS A 23 5.87 -1.45 -9.97
CA LYS A 23 6.91 -1.56 -11.00
C LYS A 23 8.20 -2.18 -10.49
N ARG A 24 8.62 -1.84 -9.25
CA ARG A 24 9.80 -2.44 -8.60
C ARG A 24 9.67 -3.95 -8.40
N ARG A 25 8.44 -4.46 -8.25
CA ARG A 25 8.15 -5.89 -8.12
C ARG A 25 7.87 -6.58 -9.47
N GLY A 26 8.14 -5.87 -10.59
CA GLY A 26 8.03 -6.42 -11.94
C GLY A 26 6.60 -6.52 -12.46
N TYR A 27 5.64 -5.78 -11.90
CA TYR A 27 4.32 -5.64 -12.51
C TYR A 27 4.37 -4.55 -13.58
N PRO A 28 3.99 -4.85 -14.84
CA PRO A 28 3.73 -3.81 -15.83
C PRO A 28 2.69 -2.83 -15.29
N THR A 29 3.06 -1.57 -15.14
CA THR A 29 2.22 -0.58 -14.42
C THR A 29 2.17 0.74 -15.16
N GLU A 30 0.99 1.35 -15.17
CA GLU A 30 0.74 2.68 -15.71
C GLU A 30 -0.02 3.52 -14.68
N VAL A 31 0.37 4.79 -14.56
CA VAL A 31 -0.36 5.78 -13.75
C VAL A 31 -1.13 6.67 -14.72
N LEU A 32 -2.44 6.75 -14.54
CA LEU A 32 -3.36 7.49 -15.41
C LEU A 32 -4.05 8.59 -14.61
N PHE A 33 -4.29 9.72 -15.24
CA PHE A 33 -5.27 10.69 -14.74
C PHE A 33 -6.69 10.23 -15.03
N ALA A 34 -7.64 10.62 -14.19
CA ALA A 34 -9.06 10.35 -14.36
C ALA A 34 -9.55 10.60 -15.80
N GLY A 35 -10.41 9.72 -16.32
CA GLY A 35 -10.99 9.83 -17.67
C GLY A 35 -10.07 9.40 -18.81
N LYS A 36 -8.90 8.81 -18.53
CA LYS A 36 -8.07 8.20 -19.58
C LYS A 36 -8.47 6.75 -19.84
N PRO A 37 -8.33 6.24 -21.08
CA PRO A 37 -8.57 4.83 -21.36
C PRO A 37 -7.66 3.92 -20.57
N VAL A 38 -8.21 2.83 -20.05
CA VAL A 38 -7.50 1.85 -19.24
C VAL A 38 -6.97 0.72 -20.12
N ASP A 39 -5.64 0.53 -20.13
CA ASP A 39 -5.00 -0.62 -20.80
C ASP A 39 -5.09 -1.87 -19.90
N SER A 40 -5.88 -2.82 -20.32
CA SER A 40 -6.16 -4.06 -19.61
C SER A 40 -4.95 -5.01 -19.47
N GLN A 41 -3.83 -4.74 -20.14
CA GLN A 41 -2.63 -5.59 -20.06
C GLN A 41 -1.71 -5.25 -18.90
N LYS A 42 -1.98 -4.15 -18.19
CA LYS A 42 -1.14 -3.63 -17.10
C LYS A 42 -1.89 -3.54 -15.78
N SER A 43 -1.15 -3.43 -14.68
CA SER A 43 -1.68 -2.86 -13.44
C SER A 43 -1.86 -1.37 -13.64
N ILE A 44 -2.96 -0.82 -13.15
CA ILE A 44 -3.33 0.57 -13.36
C ILE A 44 -3.44 1.29 -12.03
N VAL A 45 -2.89 2.48 -11.96
CA VAL A 45 -3.13 3.43 -10.87
C VAL A 45 -3.85 4.64 -11.46
N ILE A 46 -5.07 4.90 -11.00
CA ILE A 46 -5.84 6.09 -11.40
C ILE A 46 -5.62 7.17 -10.35
N ASP A 47 -5.07 8.30 -10.77
CA ASP A 47 -5.01 9.52 -9.99
C ASP A 47 -6.28 10.33 -10.26
N THR A 48 -7.10 10.50 -9.22
CA THR A 48 -8.38 11.20 -9.31
C THR A 48 -8.28 12.68 -8.97
N GLU A 49 -7.17 13.13 -8.33
CA GLU A 49 -7.01 14.51 -7.84
C GLU A 49 -8.21 15.00 -7.00
N SER A 50 -8.89 14.08 -6.30
CA SER A 50 -10.14 14.35 -5.57
C SER A 50 -9.92 14.87 -4.15
N ARG A 51 -8.70 14.77 -3.59
CA ARG A 51 -8.38 15.13 -2.21
C ARG A 51 -8.83 16.53 -1.83
N ASN A 52 -8.60 17.51 -2.71
CA ASN A 52 -8.88 18.91 -2.46
C ASN A 52 -10.27 19.37 -2.94
N ALA A 53 -11.10 18.46 -3.46
CA ALA A 53 -12.45 18.76 -3.90
C ALA A 53 -13.42 18.87 -2.70
N LEU A 54 -14.60 19.46 -2.93
CA LEU A 54 -15.69 19.35 -1.97
C LEU A 54 -16.20 17.90 -1.89
N PRO A 55 -16.73 17.44 -0.75
CA PRO A 55 -17.08 16.02 -0.56
C PRO A 55 -17.97 15.41 -1.64
N GLY A 56 -19.08 16.05 -2.01
CA GLY A 56 -19.95 15.56 -3.08
C GLY A 56 -19.28 15.58 -4.46
N HIS A 57 -18.41 16.56 -4.72
CA HIS A 57 -17.65 16.62 -5.96
C HIS A 57 -16.55 15.56 -6.02
N ALA A 58 -15.89 15.27 -4.89
CA ALA A 58 -14.92 14.18 -4.81
C ALA A 58 -15.55 12.82 -5.15
N TYR A 59 -16.75 12.55 -4.62
CA TYR A 59 -17.53 11.38 -4.99
C TYR A 59 -17.76 11.29 -6.51
N GLU A 60 -18.24 12.37 -7.13
CA GLU A 60 -18.52 12.39 -8.57
C GLU A 60 -17.26 12.24 -9.43
N ILE A 61 -16.14 12.86 -9.04
CA ILE A 61 -14.85 12.70 -9.73
C ILE A 61 -14.43 11.22 -9.74
N VAL A 62 -14.50 10.56 -8.59
CA VAL A 62 -14.13 9.14 -8.47
C VAL A 62 -15.10 8.27 -9.28
N ARG A 63 -16.40 8.49 -9.17
CA ARG A 63 -17.42 7.77 -9.95
C ARG A 63 -17.16 7.87 -11.44
N HIS A 64 -16.98 9.10 -11.94
CA HIS A 64 -16.74 9.35 -13.37
C HIS A 64 -15.42 8.70 -13.86
N SER A 65 -14.38 8.71 -13.02
CA SER A 65 -13.09 8.08 -13.37
C SER A 65 -13.18 6.56 -13.55
N LEU A 66 -14.22 5.94 -13.02
CA LEU A 66 -14.43 4.48 -13.04
C LEU A 66 -15.48 4.01 -14.05
N GLU A 67 -16.19 4.90 -14.74
CA GLU A 67 -17.28 4.54 -15.66
C GLU A 67 -16.89 3.57 -16.78
N GLN A 68 -15.64 3.66 -17.26
CA GLN A 68 -15.13 2.82 -18.35
C GLN A 68 -14.20 1.70 -17.87
N VAL A 69 -14.12 1.49 -16.57
CA VAL A 69 -13.23 0.48 -15.99
C VAL A 69 -13.93 -0.88 -15.97
N ASP A 70 -13.35 -1.86 -16.64
CA ASP A 70 -13.74 -3.25 -16.49
C ASP A 70 -12.98 -3.87 -15.30
N PHE A 71 -13.62 -3.89 -14.13
CA PHE A 71 -13.05 -4.43 -12.90
C PHE A 71 -12.72 -5.93 -12.99
N GLY A 72 -13.37 -6.68 -13.88
CA GLY A 72 -13.13 -8.12 -14.09
C GLY A 72 -11.71 -8.43 -14.60
N GLN A 73 -11.01 -7.42 -15.10
CA GLN A 73 -9.64 -7.55 -15.60
C GLN A 73 -8.58 -7.47 -14.50
N PHE A 74 -8.95 -7.05 -13.29
CA PHE A 74 -8.04 -6.86 -12.17
C PHE A 74 -8.36 -7.84 -11.05
N ARG A 75 -7.31 -8.45 -10.48
CA ARG A 75 -7.45 -9.34 -9.33
C ARG A 75 -7.62 -8.56 -8.04
N TYR A 76 -6.93 -7.44 -7.90
CA TYR A 76 -6.93 -6.63 -6.70
C TYR A 76 -7.41 -5.22 -7.00
N ILE A 77 -8.42 -4.77 -6.26
CA ILE A 77 -8.96 -3.43 -6.33
C ILE A 77 -8.65 -2.72 -5.01
N ILE A 78 -7.90 -1.64 -5.08
CA ILE A 78 -7.42 -0.90 -3.90
C ILE A 78 -7.86 0.56 -4.02
N LYS A 79 -8.62 1.04 -3.03
CA LYS A 79 -8.77 2.48 -2.81
C LYS A 79 -7.62 2.95 -1.91
N LYS A 80 -6.68 3.68 -2.52
CA LYS A 80 -5.56 4.29 -1.82
C LYS A 80 -6.01 5.59 -1.15
N VAL A 81 -5.77 5.70 0.14
CA VAL A 81 -6.11 6.87 0.95
C VAL A 81 -4.85 7.51 1.56
N ASP A 82 -4.97 8.77 1.97
CA ASP A 82 -3.91 9.47 2.69
C ASP A 82 -3.68 8.84 4.08
N SER A 83 -2.42 8.61 4.45
CA SER A 83 -2.07 7.94 5.72
C SER A 83 -2.33 8.82 6.97
N THR A 84 -2.58 10.10 6.75
CA THR A 84 -2.95 11.06 7.80
C THR A 84 -4.42 11.50 7.73
N MET A 85 -5.26 10.73 7.03
CA MET A 85 -6.71 10.92 6.93
C MET A 85 -7.17 12.23 6.30
N ARG A 86 -6.33 12.92 5.53
CA ARG A 86 -6.74 14.13 4.78
C ARG A 86 -7.59 13.76 3.57
N GLY A 87 -8.50 14.65 3.21
CA GLY A 87 -9.33 14.54 2.00
C GLY A 87 -10.70 13.93 2.26
N ASN A 88 -11.31 13.43 1.21
CA ASN A 88 -12.72 13.01 1.17
C ASN A 88 -12.87 11.49 1.27
N ILE A 89 -12.20 10.87 2.24
CA ILE A 89 -11.99 9.41 2.31
C ILE A 89 -13.30 8.63 2.25
N ALA A 90 -14.29 8.99 3.07
CA ALA A 90 -15.56 8.28 3.13
C ALA A 90 -16.33 8.34 1.78
N GLN A 91 -16.41 9.53 1.19
CA GLN A 91 -17.10 9.76 -0.09
C GLN A 91 -16.41 9.03 -1.25
N GLU A 92 -15.09 9.03 -1.25
CA GLU A 92 -14.29 8.34 -2.27
C GLU A 92 -14.38 6.81 -2.15
N ILE A 93 -14.38 6.27 -0.91
CA ILE A 93 -14.62 4.84 -0.67
C ILE A 93 -16.02 4.46 -1.18
N LYS A 94 -17.04 5.25 -0.84
CA LYS A 94 -18.42 5.04 -1.27
C LYS A 94 -18.54 5.02 -2.79
N ALA A 95 -17.88 5.95 -3.47
CA ALA A 95 -17.88 6.02 -4.93
C ALA A 95 -17.26 4.78 -5.59
N VAL A 96 -16.15 4.27 -5.05
CA VAL A 96 -15.53 3.03 -5.55
C VAL A 96 -16.40 1.82 -5.23
N ASP A 97 -16.96 1.75 -4.03
CA ASP A 97 -17.86 0.68 -3.59
C ASP A 97 -19.05 0.54 -4.53
N GLU A 98 -19.73 1.64 -4.86
CA GLU A 98 -20.87 1.63 -5.77
C GLU A 98 -20.51 1.34 -7.23
N ALA A 99 -19.30 1.69 -7.68
CA ALA A 99 -18.83 1.37 -9.01
C ALA A 99 -18.41 -0.09 -9.15
N PHE A 100 -17.71 -0.63 -8.15
CA PHE A 100 -17.17 -1.98 -8.15
C PHE A 100 -18.16 -3.02 -7.64
N CYS A 101 -19.09 -2.65 -6.75
CA CYS A 101 -20.03 -3.53 -6.07
C CYS A 101 -19.36 -4.74 -5.39
N PRO A 102 -18.39 -4.56 -4.48
CA PRO A 102 -17.73 -5.65 -3.79
C PRO A 102 -18.67 -6.32 -2.77
N GLU A 103 -18.37 -7.58 -2.44
CA GLU A 103 -19.03 -8.33 -1.38
C GLU A 103 -18.42 -8.05 0.00
N LEU A 104 -17.23 -7.43 0.01
CA LEU A 104 -16.45 -7.11 1.20
C LEU A 104 -15.69 -5.79 1.01
N VAL A 105 -15.75 -4.92 2.01
CA VAL A 105 -14.92 -3.70 2.11
C VAL A 105 -14.07 -3.79 3.36
N VAL A 106 -12.74 -3.70 3.21
CA VAL A 106 -11.80 -3.79 4.34
C VAL A 106 -10.94 -2.53 4.38
N PHE A 107 -11.09 -1.75 5.45
CA PHE A 107 -10.38 -0.51 5.67
C PHE A 107 -9.32 -0.68 6.76
N ALA A 108 -8.04 -0.67 6.37
CA ALA A 108 -6.89 -0.75 7.26
C ALA A 108 -5.79 0.22 6.78
N PRO A 109 -5.85 1.50 7.20
CA PRO A 109 -4.98 2.55 6.67
C PRO A 109 -3.64 2.69 7.38
N ALA A 110 -3.24 1.73 8.19
CA ALA A 110 -1.94 1.79 8.86
C ALA A 110 -0.77 1.89 7.86
N LEU A 111 0.28 2.61 8.27
CA LEU A 111 1.58 2.71 7.60
C LEU A 111 2.66 2.73 8.68
N PRO A 112 2.97 1.57 9.29
CA PRO A 112 3.80 1.46 10.48
C PRO A 112 5.20 2.04 10.29
N ALA A 113 5.80 1.87 9.10
CA ALA A 113 7.12 2.40 8.76
C ALA A 113 7.22 3.93 8.93
N LEU A 114 6.10 4.64 8.89
CA LEU A 114 6.01 6.09 9.09
C LEU A 114 5.24 6.48 10.37
N GLY A 115 5.07 5.55 11.31
CA GLY A 115 4.39 5.79 12.59
C GLY A 115 2.87 6.02 12.49
N ARG A 116 2.21 5.56 11.40
CA ARG A 116 0.75 5.62 11.28
C ARG A 116 0.19 4.27 11.67
N THR A 117 -0.64 4.27 12.71
CA THR A 117 -1.25 3.06 13.27
C THR A 117 -2.75 3.27 13.48
N THR A 118 -3.50 2.18 13.50
CA THR A 118 -4.93 2.21 13.87
C THR A 118 -5.12 1.42 15.14
N MET A 119 -5.66 2.06 16.17
CA MET A 119 -5.94 1.47 17.49
C MET A 119 -7.35 1.82 17.93
N ASP A 120 -8.11 0.82 18.35
CA ASP A 120 -9.51 0.97 18.76
C ASP A 120 -10.36 1.70 17.70
N GLY A 121 -10.06 1.47 16.42
CA GLY A 121 -10.69 2.13 15.28
C GLY A 121 -10.25 3.59 15.06
N VAL A 122 -9.28 4.08 15.80
CA VAL A 122 -8.77 5.46 15.71
C VAL A 122 -7.42 5.49 15.01
N GLN A 123 -7.29 6.33 14.00
CA GLN A 123 -6.02 6.53 13.31
C GLN A 123 -5.10 7.46 14.11
N CYS A 124 -3.85 7.00 14.30
CA CYS A 124 -2.83 7.68 15.09
C CYS A 124 -1.59 8.02 14.24
N LEU A 125 -0.89 9.06 14.65
CA LEU A 125 0.44 9.44 14.17
C LEU A 125 1.41 9.42 15.35
N ASN A 126 2.40 8.52 15.32
CA ASN A 126 3.36 8.33 16.42
C ASN A 126 2.68 8.14 17.79
N GLY A 127 1.58 7.39 17.83
CA GLY A 127 0.80 7.10 19.04
C GLY A 127 -0.13 8.22 19.50
N VAL A 128 -0.24 9.32 18.72
CA VAL A 128 -1.17 10.43 18.99
C VAL A 128 -2.31 10.37 17.97
N GLU A 129 -3.56 10.43 18.46
CA GLU A 129 -4.75 10.53 17.60
C GLU A 129 -4.62 11.70 16.62
N ILE A 130 -4.91 11.50 15.35
CA ILE A 130 -4.65 12.50 14.30
C ILE A 130 -5.38 13.82 14.57
N CYS A 131 -6.61 13.78 15.06
CA CYS A 131 -7.36 14.99 15.41
C CYS A 131 -6.74 15.81 16.57
N LYS A 132 -5.81 15.23 17.34
CA LYS A 132 -5.05 15.93 18.38
C LYS A 132 -3.70 16.48 17.89
N THR A 133 -3.37 16.27 16.63
CA THR A 133 -2.14 16.78 15.98
C THR A 133 -2.41 18.07 15.20
N GLU A 134 -1.35 18.64 14.60
CA GLU A 134 -1.46 19.80 13.71
C GLU A 134 -2.31 19.53 12.46
N LEU A 135 -2.54 18.27 12.11
CA LEU A 135 -3.34 17.87 10.94
C LEU A 135 -4.83 18.27 11.07
N SER A 136 -5.35 18.39 12.28
CA SER A 136 -6.68 18.94 12.51
C SER A 136 -6.81 20.42 12.11
N LYS A 137 -5.68 21.10 11.92
CA LYS A 137 -5.60 22.53 11.54
C LYS A 137 -4.98 22.72 10.16
N ASP A 138 -4.87 21.64 9.36
CA ASP A 138 -4.38 21.77 7.97
C ASP A 138 -5.26 22.79 7.22
N PRO A 139 -4.66 23.80 6.55
CA PRO A 139 -5.42 24.89 5.95
C PRO A 139 -6.24 24.48 4.73
N LYS A 140 -5.93 23.33 4.12
CA LYS A 140 -6.65 22.82 2.93
C LYS A 140 -7.55 21.64 3.27
N ASN A 141 -7.05 20.71 4.06
CA ASN A 141 -7.71 19.44 4.37
C ASN A 141 -7.62 19.15 5.87
N PRO A 142 -8.28 19.94 6.73
CA PRO A 142 -8.29 19.68 8.16
C PRO A 142 -8.92 18.31 8.45
N VAL A 143 -8.26 17.51 9.28
CA VAL A 143 -8.79 16.21 9.69
C VAL A 143 -9.74 16.43 10.85
N MET A 144 -11.03 16.17 10.61
CA MET A 144 -12.11 16.41 11.58
C MET A 144 -12.60 15.13 12.26
N GLU A 145 -12.29 13.96 11.69
CA GLU A 145 -12.65 12.65 12.24
C GLU A 145 -11.51 11.66 12.00
N ASP A 146 -11.00 11.10 13.06
CA ASP A 146 -9.96 10.06 13.03
C ASP A 146 -10.45 8.69 13.50
N ASN A 147 -11.70 8.60 14.00
CA ASN A 147 -12.36 7.34 14.21
C ASN A 147 -12.93 6.82 12.88
N LEU A 148 -12.32 5.76 12.38
CA LEU A 148 -12.58 5.22 11.04
C LEU A 148 -13.97 4.61 10.90
N VAL A 149 -14.56 4.07 11.97
CA VAL A 149 -15.93 3.59 11.98
C VAL A 149 -16.89 4.75 11.78
N LYS A 150 -16.77 5.80 12.60
CA LYS A 150 -17.59 7.01 12.49
C LYS A 150 -17.42 7.70 11.15
N LEU A 151 -16.20 7.66 10.58
CA LEU A 151 -15.92 8.21 9.27
C LEU A 151 -16.75 7.50 8.18
N LEU A 152 -16.79 6.17 8.20
CA LEU A 152 -17.55 5.39 7.24
C LEU A 152 -19.07 5.46 7.49
N GLU A 153 -19.52 5.53 8.73
CA GLU A 153 -20.94 5.72 9.10
C GLU A 153 -21.55 7.03 8.55
N GLN A 154 -20.73 7.98 8.11
CA GLN A 154 -21.22 9.18 7.42
C GLN A 154 -21.84 8.89 6.04
N VAL A 155 -21.46 7.77 5.41
CA VAL A 155 -21.86 7.43 4.03
C VAL A 155 -22.51 6.04 3.90
N TYR A 156 -22.44 5.21 4.94
CA TYR A 156 -23.03 3.89 4.96
C TYR A 156 -24.16 3.79 5.99
N GLU A 157 -25.31 3.27 5.57
CA GLU A 157 -26.43 2.93 6.48
C GLU A 157 -26.27 1.53 7.08
N GLU A 158 -25.51 0.65 6.42
CA GLU A 158 -25.21 -0.69 6.90
C GLU A 158 -24.13 -0.67 7.99
N PRO A 159 -24.09 -1.68 8.88
CA PRO A 159 -23.14 -1.70 9.98
C PRO A 159 -21.68 -1.71 9.52
N VAL A 160 -20.88 -0.84 10.09
CA VAL A 160 -19.41 -0.83 9.98
C VAL A 160 -18.83 -1.55 11.19
N LEU A 161 -18.17 -2.66 10.98
CA LEU A 161 -17.66 -3.52 12.04
C LEU A 161 -16.17 -3.25 12.30
N LEU A 162 -15.82 -3.07 13.58
CA LEU A 162 -14.44 -2.92 14.00
C LEU A 162 -13.86 -4.30 14.39
N LYS A 163 -12.69 -4.60 13.84
CA LYS A 163 -11.82 -5.69 14.27
C LYS A 163 -10.67 -5.10 15.08
N TYR A 164 -10.71 -5.31 16.36
CA TYR A 164 -9.69 -4.82 17.30
C TYR A 164 -8.36 -5.55 17.09
N LEU A 165 -7.29 -4.93 17.53
CA LEU A 165 -5.95 -5.50 17.39
C LEU A 165 -5.79 -6.92 17.98
N PRO A 166 -6.36 -7.25 19.16
CA PRO A 166 -6.36 -8.63 19.67
C PRO A 166 -7.08 -9.62 18.74
N ASP A 167 -8.16 -9.19 18.08
CA ASP A 167 -8.88 -10.03 17.12
C ASP A 167 -8.00 -10.31 15.90
N VAL A 168 -7.38 -9.27 15.32
CA VAL A 168 -6.47 -9.37 14.17
C VAL A 168 -5.30 -10.30 14.47
N ARG A 169 -4.79 -10.30 15.69
CA ARG A 169 -3.68 -11.14 16.15
C ARG A 169 -4.09 -12.55 16.58
N SER A 170 -5.41 -12.83 16.65
CA SER A 170 -5.93 -14.15 16.98
C SER A 170 -5.64 -15.14 15.85
N GLN A 171 -5.44 -16.42 16.22
CA GLN A 171 -5.33 -17.52 15.24
C GLN A 171 -6.65 -17.81 14.50
N SER A 172 -7.78 -17.43 15.10
CA SER A 172 -9.12 -17.59 14.53
C SER A 172 -9.65 -16.31 13.88
N PHE A 173 -8.76 -15.38 13.49
CA PHE A 173 -9.18 -14.12 12.89
C PHE A 173 -9.97 -14.35 11.60
N SER A 174 -11.18 -13.79 11.54
CA SER A 174 -12.07 -13.86 10.39
C SER A 174 -12.85 -12.55 10.19
N LEU A 175 -13.41 -12.38 8.99
CA LEU A 175 -14.23 -11.23 8.59
C LEU A 175 -15.71 -11.59 8.51
N ASP A 176 -16.17 -12.43 9.46
CA ASP A 176 -17.56 -12.85 9.54
C ASP A 176 -18.49 -11.79 10.12
N GLY A 177 -19.76 -11.88 9.77
CA GLY A 177 -20.85 -11.10 10.37
C GLY A 177 -21.18 -9.78 9.72
N GLY A 178 -20.49 -9.41 8.63
CA GLY A 178 -20.76 -8.15 7.92
C GLY A 178 -20.11 -8.04 6.57
N ARG A 179 -20.23 -6.86 5.98
CA ARG A 179 -19.66 -6.50 4.68
C ARG A 179 -18.55 -5.45 4.79
N ILE A 180 -18.67 -4.51 5.73
CA ILE A 180 -17.73 -3.39 5.87
C ILE A 180 -16.98 -3.55 7.19
N PHE A 181 -15.67 -3.61 7.10
CA PHE A 181 -14.78 -3.77 8.24
C PHE A 181 -13.74 -2.67 8.30
N VAL A 182 -13.57 -2.11 9.48
CA VAL A 182 -12.38 -1.36 9.88
C VAL A 182 -11.50 -2.33 10.68
N CYS A 183 -10.21 -2.39 10.39
CA CYS A 183 -9.29 -3.27 11.09
C CYS A 183 -8.14 -2.47 11.71
N ASP A 184 -7.90 -2.70 12.99
CA ASP A 184 -6.72 -2.18 13.68
C ASP A 184 -5.44 -2.80 13.15
N ALA A 185 -4.38 -2.01 13.09
CA ALA A 185 -3.05 -2.47 12.74
C ALA A 185 -1.98 -1.51 13.27
N GLU A 186 -0.93 -2.05 13.89
CA GLU A 186 0.25 -1.33 14.35
C GLU A 186 1.53 -1.74 13.62
N SER A 187 1.50 -2.87 12.94
CA SER A 187 2.66 -3.46 12.27
C SER A 187 2.33 -3.97 10.87
N ASP A 188 3.35 -4.18 10.06
CA ASP A 188 3.19 -4.83 8.76
C ASP A 188 2.67 -6.27 8.90
N ASP A 189 3.01 -6.97 10.00
CA ASP A 189 2.48 -8.30 10.29
C ASP A 189 0.97 -8.28 10.54
N ASP A 190 0.44 -7.24 11.20
CA ASP A 190 -1.01 -7.07 11.36
C ASP A 190 -1.69 -6.87 10.00
N LEU A 191 -1.13 -6.03 9.12
CA LEU A 191 -1.63 -5.84 7.75
C LEU A 191 -1.59 -7.15 6.94
N LYS A 192 -0.51 -7.93 7.04
CA LYS A 192 -0.40 -9.24 6.40
C LYS A 192 -1.44 -10.23 6.89
N ARG A 193 -1.77 -10.23 8.19
CA ARG A 193 -2.85 -11.04 8.77
C ARG A 193 -4.23 -10.65 8.23
N ILE A 194 -4.50 -9.35 8.14
CA ILE A 194 -5.73 -8.83 7.54
C ILE A 194 -5.85 -9.29 6.08
N ILE A 195 -4.81 -9.12 5.28
CA ILE A 195 -4.78 -9.55 3.87
C ILE A 195 -4.97 -11.07 3.76
N ALA A 196 -4.35 -11.86 4.63
CA ALA A 196 -4.50 -13.31 4.63
C ALA A 196 -5.94 -13.73 4.96
N ALA A 197 -6.59 -13.09 5.94
CA ALA A 197 -7.99 -13.36 6.28
C ALA A 197 -8.94 -13.00 5.12
N VAL A 198 -8.71 -11.87 4.43
CA VAL A 198 -9.47 -11.50 3.21
C VAL A 198 -9.32 -12.56 2.12
N ARG A 199 -8.10 -13.06 1.90
CA ARG A 199 -7.85 -14.11 0.90
C ARG A 199 -8.52 -15.43 1.26
N GLN A 200 -8.53 -15.77 2.53
CA GLN A 200 -9.20 -16.99 3.03
C GLN A 200 -10.73 -16.86 2.93
N ASP A 201 -11.28 -15.68 3.16
CA ASP A 201 -12.72 -15.39 3.02
C ASP A 201 -13.20 -15.60 1.58
N GLY A 202 -12.43 -15.16 0.60
CA GLY A 202 -12.66 -15.38 -0.83
C GLY A 202 -13.73 -14.49 -1.46
N ARG A 203 -14.43 -13.64 -0.71
CA ARG A 203 -15.37 -12.66 -1.25
C ARG A 203 -14.67 -11.63 -2.14
N ARG A 204 -15.38 -11.12 -3.15
CA ARG A 204 -14.88 -10.01 -3.98
C ARG A 204 -14.72 -8.77 -3.14
N THR A 205 -13.47 -8.34 -2.94
CA THR A 205 -13.09 -7.37 -1.92
C THR A 205 -12.59 -6.05 -2.49
N LEU A 206 -13.09 -4.93 -1.96
CA LEU A 206 -12.46 -3.63 -2.03
C LEU A 206 -11.50 -3.48 -0.84
N TYR A 207 -10.20 -3.43 -1.14
CA TYR A 207 -9.20 -3.09 -0.15
C TYR A 207 -9.10 -1.57 -0.04
N VAL A 208 -9.15 -1.05 1.18
CA VAL A 208 -8.99 0.37 1.45
C VAL A 208 -7.83 0.57 2.40
N GLY A 209 -6.85 1.36 1.99
CA GLY A 209 -5.68 1.59 2.84
C GLY A 209 -4.67 2.55 2.22
N THR A 210 -3.54 2.65 2.88
CA THR A 210 -2.40 3.47 2.47
C THR A 210 -1.43 2.68 1.60
N ALA A 211 -0.24 3.24 1.35
CA ALA A 211 0.86 2.48 0.77
C ALA A 211 1.20 1.21 1.58
N GLY A 212 1.00 1.23 2.91
CA GLY A 212 1.23 0.05 3.77
C GLY A 212 0.39 -1.15 3.37
N MET A 213 -0.92 -0.97 3.13
CA MET A 213 -1.79 -2.04 2.63
C MET A 213 -1.29 -2.57 1.28
N ALA A 214 -1.07 -1.68 0.32
CA ALA A 214 -0.63 -2.04 -1.02
C ALA A 214 0.73 -2.75 -1.01
N ASP A 215 1.71 -2.25 -0.26
CA ASP A 215 3.04 -2.84 -0.16
C ASP A 215 3.01 -4.24 0.45
N ASN A 216 2.25 -4.45 1.52
CA ASN A 216 2.11 -5.77 2.15
C ASN A 216 1.35 -6.76 1.24
N MET A 217 0.35 -6.31 0.46
CA MET A 217 -0.30 -7.15 -0.54
C MET A 217 0.69 -7.60 -1.61
N MET A 218 1.48 -6.68 -2.15
CA MET A 218 2.49 -6.96 -3.18
C MET A 218 3.61 -7.84 -2.63
N GLU A 219 4.04 -7.62 -1.38
CA GLU A 219 5.08 -8.41 -0.71
C GLU A 219 4.67 -9.87 -0.56
N LEU A 220 3.41 -10.13 -0.23
CA LEU A 220 2.87 -11.49 -0.12
C LEU A 220 2.75 -12.21 -1.47
N GLU A 221 2.62 -11.48 -2.57
CA GLU A 221 2.55 -12.07 -3.92
C GLU A 221 3.93 -12.23 -4.57
N LYS A 222 4.72 -11.16 -4.52
CA LYS A 222 6.07 -11.11 -5.08
C LYS A 222 6.99 -10.42 -4.08
N PRO A 223 7.61 -11.15 -3.17
CA PRO A 223 8.64 -10.59 -2.30
C PRO A 223 9.71 -9.86 -3.10
N THR A 224 10.17 -8.73 -2.59
CA THR A 224 11.29 -8.02 -3.22
C THR A 224 12.51 -8.95 -3.28
N LEU A 225 13.01 -9.18 -4.49
CA LEU A 225 14.24 -9.94 -4.63
C LEU A 225 15.38 -9.21 -3.93
N PRO A 226 16.29 -9.93 -3.29
CA PRO A 226 17.46 -9.32 -2.68
C PRO A 226 18.23 -8.52 -3.73
N SER A 227 18.62 -7.29 -3.36
CA SER A 227 19.40 -6.43 -4.24
C SER A 227 20.83 -6.96 -4.34
N PHE A 228 21.33 -7.15 -5.55
CA PHE A 228 22.71 -7.50 -5.82
C PHE A 228 23.41 -6.32 -6.51
N GLY A 229 24.50 -5.84 -5.91
CA GLY A 229 25.29 -4.76 -6.47
C GLY A 229 26.72 -5.20 -6.74
N VAL A 230 27.24 -4.90 -7.93
CA VAL A 230 28.68 -5.09 -8.27
C VAL A 230 29.36 -3.72 -8.25
N VAL A 231 30.37 -3.58 -7.41
CA VAL A 231 31.16 -2.35 -7.30
C VAL A 231 32.59 -2.63 -7.80
N ALA A 232 32.90 -2.17 -8.99
CA ALA A 232 34.23 -2.28 -9.63
C ALA A 232 34.96 -0.93 -9.63
N SER A 233 34.85 -0.15 -8.57
CA SER A 233 35.45 1.18 -8.45
C SER A 233 36.43 1.24 -7.27
N ILE A 234 37.56 1.92 -7.48
CA ILE A 234 38.55 2.22 -6.46
C ILE A 234 38.39 3.62 -5.85
N SER A 235 37.35 4.37 -6.24
CA SER A 235 37.13 5.74 -5.76
C SER A 235 36.81 5.75 -4.28
N SER A 236 37.22 6.81 -3.58
CA SER A 236 36.91 7.01 -2.17
C SER A 236 35.41 6.98 -1.89
N VAL A 237 34.61 7.59 -2.78
CA VAL A 237 33.14 7.63 -2.67
C VAL A 237 32.55 6.22 -2.74
N ALA A 238 32.99 5.39 -3.67
CA ALA A 238 32.50 4.01 -3.78
C ALA A 238 32.90 3.17 -2.54
N ASN A 239 34.10 3.38 -2.01
CA ASN A 239 34.54 2.71 -0.79
C ASN A 239 33.71 3.14 0.43
N GLU A 240 33.39 4.41 0.57
CA GLU A 240 32.52 4.92 1.64
C GLU A 240 31.10 4.33 1.54
N GLN A 241 30.54 4.24 0.34
CA GLN A 241 29.24 3.63 0.08
C GLN A 241 29.25 2.13 0.44
N MET A 242 30.29 1.39 0.06
CA MET A 242 30.44 -0.02 0.43
C MET A 242 30.52 -0.20 1.96
N HIS A 243 31.29 0.63 2.65
CA HIS A 243 31.36 0.60 4.13
C HIS A 243 30.04 0.98 4.79
N TYR A 244 29.27 1.87 4.17
CA TYR A 244 27.90 2.17 4.64
C TYR A 244 26.99 0.93 4.51
N CYS A 245 26.98 0.28 3.34
CA CYS A 245 26.20 -0.95 3.12
C CYS A 245 26.61 -2.06 4.11
N GLU A 246 27.91 -2.27 4.32
CA GLU A 246 28.42 -3.25 5.27
C GLU A 246 27.90 -2.98 6.70
N ARG A 247 27.93 -1.72 7.15
CA ARG A 247 27.37 -1.30 8.46
C ARG A 247 25.85 -1.43 8.53
N ALA A 248 25.18 -1.28 7.41
CA ALA A 248 23.72 -1.46 7.27
C ALA A 248 23.30 -2.94 7.20
N GLY A 249 24.24 -3.88 7.32
CA GLY A 249 23.96 -5.32 7.38
C GLY A 249 23.90 -6.03 6.03
N TYR A 250 24.33 -5.37 4.93
CA TYR A 250 24.45 -6.06 3.63
C TYR A 250 25.62 -7.03 3.65
N ALA A 251 25.40 -8.25 3.14
CA ALA A 251 26.48 -9.22 2.94
C ALA A 251 27.46 -8.73 1.85
N MET A 252 28.75 -8.81 2.14
CA MET A 252 29.80 -8.31 1.26
C MET A 252 30.72 -9.46 0.82
N VAL A 253 30.85 -9.67 -0.48
CA VAL A 253 31.82 -10.60 -1.05
C VAL A 253 32.95 -9.81 -1.71
N LYS A 254 34.14 -9.82 -1.09
CA LYS A 254 35.34 -9.15 -1.65
C LYS A 254 36.06 -10.08 -2.61
N VAL A 255 36.11 -9.69 -3.87
CA VAL A 255 36.75 -10.46 -4.94
C VAL A 255 38.21 -10.04 -5.09
N PRO A 256 39.19 -10.93 -4.87
CA PRO A 256 40.62 -10.60 -4.98
C PRO A 256 41.08 -10.56 -6.43
N VAL A 257 40.86 -9.43 -7.09
CA VAL A 257 41.13 -9.25 -8.53
C VAL A 257 42.53 -9.67 -8.94
N ALA A 258 43.58 -9.33 -8.14
CA ALA A 258 44.95 -9.72 -8.45
C ALA A 258 45.16 -11.23 -8.47
N GLN A 259 44.49 -11.97 -7.57
CA GLN A 259 44.58 -13.44 -7.53
C GLN A 259 43.80 -14.09 -8.68
N LEU A 260 42.67 -13.51 -9.07
CA LEU A 260 41.95 -13.94 -10.26
C LEU A 260 42.75 -13.72 -11.54
N MET A 261 43.43 -12.57 -11.67
CA MET A 261 44.27 -12.28 -12.83
C MET A 261 45.50 -13.18 -12.94
N THR A 262 46.03 -13.65 -11.82
CA THR A 262 47.15 -14.59 -11.79
C THR A 262 46.75 -16.06 -11.82
N GLY A 263 45.45 -16.36 -11.82
CA GLY A 263 44.91 -17.73 -11.81
C GLY A 263 45.09 -18.47 -10.46
N THR A 264 45.43 -17.75 -9.40
CA THR A 264 45.58 -18.31 -8.02
C THR A 264 44.27 -18.36 -7.24
N ALA A 265 43.23 -17.73 -7.72
CA ALA A 265 41.84 -17.83 -7.24
C ALA A 265 40.90 -18.17 -8.41
N ARG A 266 39.81 -18.85 -8.14
CA ARG A 266 38.83 -19.26 -9.14
C ARG A 266 37.54 -18.40 -9.05
N PRO A 267 37.00 -17.90 -10.16
CA PRO A 267 35.77 -17.10 -10.16
C PRO A 267 34.58 -17.80 -9.51
N GLU A 268 34.47 -19.14 -9.66
CA GLU A 268 33.38 -19.96 -9.17
C GLU A 268 33.26 -19.90 -7.64
N GLU A 269 34.36 -19.82 -6.92
CA GLU A 269 34.40 -19.76 -5.48
C GLU A 269 33.67 -18.50 -4.94
N TYR A 270 33.80 -17.39 -5.66
CA TYR A 270 33.19 -16.11 -5.27
C TYR A 270 31.75 -15.98 -5.74
N ARG A 271 31.42 -16.61 -6.89
CA ARG A 271 30.04 -16.72 -7.36
C ARG A 271 29.18 -17.44 -6.32
N ASP A 272 29.64 -18.58 -5.82
CA ASP A 272 28.87 -19.42 -4.91
C ASP A 272 28.76 -18.81 -3.48
N MET A 273 29.63 -17.85 -3.15
CA MET A 273 29.50 -17.02 -1.94
C MET A 273 28.49 -15.85 -2.09
N ALA A 274 28.15 -15.48 -3.31
CA ALA A 274 27.27 -14.34 -3.61
C ALA A 274 25.81 -14.74 -3.85
N VAL A 275 25.50 -16.03 -3.88
CA VAL A 275 24.17 -16.62 -4.04
C VAL A 275 23.65 -17.12 -2.69
#